data_489e4833ce2ed52bfb335f7818b1be38
#
_entry.id   489e4833ce2ed52bfb335f7818b1be38
#
_cell.length_a   1.000
_cell.length_b   1.000
_cell.length_c   1.000
_cell.angle_alpha   90.00
_cell.angle_beta   90.00
_cell.angle_gamma   90.00
#
_symmetry.space_group_name_H-M   'P 1'
#
loop_
_entity.id
_entity.type
_entity.pdbx_description
1 polymer ?
#
loop_
_entity_poly.entity_id
_entity_poly.type
_entity_poly.pdbx_seq_one_letter_code
_entity_poly.pdbx_strand_id
1 'polypeptide(L)'
;LEHERQNFQQYREQLSLAIKLNQRPARMSLSLLRSGQLAAMSNLKSRLGYLPQLAEVLANSASYGAIYAGYENGDFFLVHKLTERARGLLDNPPPGSHLLVQSLSQGRGEFLYFDQRLRLLERRPMPDYQFDPRDRGWYKEARWGTGIIVTHPYLFFTTQEPGMTLAVESDDRRAVIGLDAGVEGLSSLIGELPLPSHSQLVLFDETGTLLA
;
A
#
# COMPACT_ATOMS: atom_id res chain seq x y z
N LEU A 1 2.47 -2.55 -41.20
CA LEU A 1 3.53 -2.87 -40.24
C LEU A 1 4.12 -1.61 -39.56
N GLU A 2 4.46 -0.54 -40.33
CA GLU A 2 5.02 0.69 -39.75
C GLU A 2 3.98 1.50 -38.96
N HIS A 3 2.78 1.60 -39.46
CA HIS A 3 1.66 2.25 -38.79
C HIS A 3 1.22 1.52 -37.51
N GLU A 4 1.27 0.20 -37.51
CA GLU A 4 0.97 -0.64 -36.30
C GLU A 4 2.04 -0.47 -35.22
N ARG A 5 3.33 -0.37 -35.61
CA ARG A 5 4.41 -0.08 -34.66
C ARG A 5 4.30 1.31 -34.04
N GLN A 6 3.92 2.31 -34.83
CA GLN A 6 3.69 3.68 -34.33
C GLN A 6 2.51 3.71 -33.32
N ASN A 7 1.40 3.05 -33.65
CA ASN A 7 0.25 2.94 -32.75
C ASN A 7 0.65 2.22 -31.44
N PHE A 8 1.39 1.11 -31.51
CA PHE A 8 1.86 0.40 -30.33
C PHE A 8 2.77 1.27 -29.45
N GLN A 9 3.70 2.02 -30.03
CA GLN A 9 4.53 2.96 -29.27
C GLN A 9 3.71 4.04 -28.60
N GLN A 10 2.72 4.60 -29.27
CA GLN A 10 1.82 5.60 -28.72
C GLN A 10 1.02 5.04 -27.52
N TYR A 11 0.45 3.83 -27.63
CA TYR A 11 -0.27 3.19 -26.51
C TYR A 11 0.67 2.91 -25.33
N ARG A 12 1.88 2.44 -25.59
CA ARG A 12 2.88 2.21 -24.52
C ARG A 12 3.23 3.51 -23.81
N GLU A 13 3.40 4.61 -24.51
CA GLU A 13 3.68 5.92 -23.91
C GLU A 13 2.50 6.44 -23.09
N GLN A 14 1.28 6.32 -23.61
CA GLN A 14 0.04 6.68 -22.89
C GLN A 14 -0.11 5.86 -21.60
N LEU A 15 0.07 4.54 -21.67
CA LEU A 15 0.03 3.66 -20.51
C LEU A 15 1.11 4.02 -19.48
N SER A 16 2.36 4.22 -19.92
CA SER A 16 3.45 4.64 -19.05
C SER A 16 3.15 5.96 -18.34
N LEU A 17 2.57 6.92 -19.06
CA LEU A 17 2.17 8.20 -18.49
C LEU A 17 1.01 8.02 -17.50
N ALA A 18 0.00 7.22 -17.82
CA ALA A 18 -1.14 6.94 -16.96
C ALA A 18 -0.69 6.29 -15.64
N ILE A 19 0.19 5.28 -15.70
CA ILE A 19 0.77 4.63 -14.51
C ILE A 19 1.55 5.66 -13.66
N LYS A 20 2.39 6.48 -14.28
CA LYS A 20 3.16 7.51 -13.57
C LYS A 20 2.25 8.55 -12.90
N LEU A 21 1.20 8.98 -13.59
CA LEU A 21 0.23 9.94 -13.05
C LEU A 21 -0.55 9.34 -11.87
N ASN A 22 -0.96 8.07 -11.98
CA ASN A 22 -1.66 7.37 -10.91
C ASN A 22 -0.79 7.18 -9.64
N GLN A 23 0.52 7.05 -9.79
CA GLN A 23 1.44 6.94 -8.67
C GLN A 23 1.81 8.29 -8.01
N ARG A 24 1.53 9.43 -8.66
CA ARG A 24 1.89 10.77 -8.12
C ARG A 24 1.33 11.04 -6.72
N PRO A 25 0.04 10.81 -6.43
CA PRO A 25 -0.50 11.05 -5.09
C PRO A 25 0.19 10.18 -4.02
N ALA A 26 0.45 8.90 -4.33
CA ALA A 26 1.18 8.02 -3.43
C ALA A 26 2.59 8.52 -3.15
N ARG A 27 3.32 8.91 -4.19
CA ARG A 27 4.68 9.46 -4.06
C ARG A 27 4.72 10.76 -3.26
N MET A 28 3.75 11.66 -3.47
CA MET A 28 3.62 12.89 -2.69
C MET A 28 3.34 12.58 -1.21
N SER A 29 2.41 11.69 -0.91
CA SER A 29 2.10 11.28 0.46
C SER A 29 3.31 10.66 1.15
N LEU A 30 4.01 9.75 0.49
CA LEU A 30 5.23 9.13 1.02
C LEU A 30 6.35 10.14 1.22
N SER A 31 6.52 11.12 0.32
CA SER A 31 7.51 12.19 0.47
C SER A 31 7.23 13.08 1.69
N LEU A 32 5.97 13.35 1.99
CA LEU A 32 5.58 14.10 3.18
C LEU A 32 5.77 13.28 4.46
N LEU A 33 5.42 12.01 4.43
CA LEU A 33 5.52 11.12 5.59
C LEU A 33 6.97 10.78 5.95
N ARG A 34 7.87 10.65 4.94
CA ARG A 34 9.29 10.35 5.21
C ARG A 34 10.00 11.42 6.03
N SER A 35 9.64 12.69 5.83
CA SER A 35 10.17 13.83 6.59
C SER A 35 9.35 14.14 7.85
N GLY A 36 8.23 13.44 8.03
CA GLY A 36 7.33 13.62 9.17
C GLY A 36 7.79 12.92 10.44
N GLN A 37 7.06 13.14 11.52
CA GLN A 37 7.40 12.58 12.83
C GLN A 37 6.93 11.13 13.03
N LEU A 38 6.18 10.53 12.09
CA LEU A 38 5.65 9.16 12.25
C LEU A 38 6.77 8.16 12.55
N ALA A 39 7.89 8.27 11.86
CA ALA A 39 9.05 7.40 12.04
C ALA A 39 9.71 7.52 13.44
N ALA A 40 9.57 8.67 14.10
CA ALA A 40 10.11 8.90 15.45
C ALA A 40 9.17 8.42 16.57
N MET A 41 7.94 8.01 16.25
CA MET A 41 6.95 7.58 17.26
C MET A 41 7.26 6.20 17.82
N SER A 42 7.44 6.11 19.13
CA SER A 42 7.90 4.90 19.82
C SER A 42 6.79 4.03 20.40
N ASN A 43 5.54 4.47 20.36
CA ASN A 43 4.42 3.73 20.97
C ASN A 43 3.12 3.89 20.18
N LEU A 44 2.18 2.95 20.39
CA LEU A 44 0.90 2.93 19.68
C LEU A 44 0.09 4.22 19.87
N LYS A 45 0.05 4.80 21.07
CA LYS A 45 -0.73 6.01 21.33
C LYS A 45 -0.27 7.18 20.47
N SER A 46 1.04 7.40 20.37
CA SER A 46 1.59 8.47 19.52
C SER A 46 1.37 8.19 18.03
N ARG A 47 1.53 6.92 17.58
CA ARG A 47 1.28 6.51 16.20
C ARG A 47 -0.17 6.69 15.78
N LEU A 48 -1.14 6.42 16.68
CA LEU A 48 -2.56 6.67 16.46
C LEU A 48 -2.89 8.15 16.24
N GLY A 49 -2.07 9.08 16.72
CA GLY A 49 -2.19 10.50 16.40
C GLY A 49 -2.08 10.81 14.90
N TYR A 50 -1.44 9.93 14.14
CA TYR A 50 -1.35 10.03 12.67
C TYR A 50 -2.51 9.36 11.92
N LEU A 51 -3.39 8.62 12.60
CA LEU A 51 -4.49 7.90 11.98
C LEU A 51 -5.35 8.78 11.05
N PRO A 52 -5.72 10.04 11.40
CA PRO A 52 -6.50 10.88 10.49
C PRO A 52 -5.77 11.19 9.18
N GLN A 53 -4.47 11.49 9.24
CA GLN A 53 -3.67 11.78 8.04
C GLN A 53 -3.50 10.53 7.16
N LEU A 54 -3.26 9.37 7.77
CA LEU A 54 -3.11 8.12 7.04
C LEU A 54 -4.43 7.65 6.42
N ALA A 55 -5.56 7.85 7.12
CA ALA A 55 -6.89 7.60 6.60
C ALA A 55 -7.19 8.47 5.37
N GLU A 56 -6.80 9.76 5.40
CA GLU A 56 -6.95 10.68 4.27
C GLU A 56 -6.11 10.23 3.07
N VAL A 57 -4.87 9.80 3.28
CA VAL A 57 -4.05 9.25 2.19
C VAL A 57 -4.74 8.05 1.54
N LEU A 58 -5.29 7.13 2.34
CA LEU A 58 -6.01 5.97 1.81
C LEU A 58 -7.30 6.36 1.07
N ALA A 59 -7.99 7.42 1.50
CA ALA A 59 -9.21 7.90 0.86
C ALA A 59 -8.96 8.48 -0.55
N ASN A 60 -7.74 8.98 -0.82
CA ASN A 60 -7.40 9.62 -2.10
C ASN A 60 -7.40 8.68 -3.31
N SER A 61 -7.40 7.36 -3.12
CA SER A 61 -7.49 6.40 -4.22
C SER A 61 -8.18 5.11 -3.79
N ALA A 62 -9.04 4.59 -4.66
CA ALA A 62 -9.64 3.26 -4.48
C ALA A 62 -8.58 2.15 -4.49
N SER A 63 -7.49 2.33 -5.24
CA SER A 63 -6.40 1.36 -5.37
C SER A 63 -5.53 1.23 -4.12
N TYR A 64 -5.56 2.21 -3.20
CA TYR A 64 -4.75 2.13 -1.98
C TYR A 64 -5.43 1.27 -0.94
N GLY A 65 -4.80 0.15 -0.57
CA GLY A 65 -5.30 -0.80 0.42
C GLY A 65 -4.81 -0.52 1.83
N ALA A 66 -3.51 -0.25 1.98
CA ALA A 66 -2.89 -0.03 3.28
C ALA A 66 -1.75 0.99 3.21
N ILE A 67 -1.50 1.65 4.34
CA ILE A 67 -0.32 2.51 4.56
C ILE A 67 0.26 2.19 5.93
N TYR A 68 1.60 2.15 6.02
CA TYR A 68 2.24 1.64 7.22
C TYR A 68 3.66 2.16 7.44
N ALA A 69 4.16 1.96 8.65
CA ALA A 69 5.55 2.16 9.03
C ALA A 69 6.11 0.89 9.66
N GLY A 70 7.20 0.37 9.11
CA GLY A 70 8.03 -0.67 9.72
C GLY A 70 9.25 -0.03 10.35
N TYR A 71 9.47 -0.26 11.64
CA TYR A 71 10.50 0.40 12.41
C TYR A 71 11.77 -0.45 12.51
N GLU A 72 12.91 0.19 12.70
CA GLU A 72 14.22 -0.47 12.81
C GLU A 72 14.32 -1.42 14.03
N ASN A 73 13.49 -1.18 15.07
CA ASN A 73 13.40 -2.04 16.25
C ASN A 73 12.48 -3.25 16.08
N GLY A 74 11.88 -3.44 14.88
CA GLY A 74 10.94 -4.51 14.59
C GLY A 74 9.48 -4.18 14.90
N ASP A 75 9.18 -3.02 15.47
CA ASP A 75 7.80 -2.54 15.62
C ASP A 75 7.15 -2.34 14.24
N PHE A 76 5.81 -2.45 14.21
CA PHE A 76 5.03 -2.25 13.00
C PHE A 76 3.73 -1.51 13.32
N PHE A 77 3.36 -0.58 12.44
CA PHE A 77 2.10 0.15 12.52
C PHE A 77 1.50 0.26 11.14
N LEU A 78 0.35 -0.34 10.92
CA LEU A 78 -0.33 -0.39 9.63
C LEU A 78 -1.77 0.08 9.78
N VAL A 79 -2.24 0.89 8.84
CA VAL A 79 -3.64 1.27 8.66
C VAL A 79 -4.12 0.66 7.35
N HIS A 80 -5.14 -0.19 7.43
CA HIS A 80 -5.72 -0.92 6.30
C HIS A 80 -7.17 -0.49 6.07
N LYS A 81 -7.53 -0.26 4.82
CA LYS A 81 -8.91 -0.01 4.40
C LYS A 81 -9.71 -1.31 4.40
N LEU A 82 -10.83 -1.35 5.09
CA LEU A 82 -11.71 -2.52 5.13
C LEU A 82 -12.72 -2.47 3.98
N THR A 83 -12.29 -2.91 2.81
CA THR A 83 -13.18 -3.20 1.68
C THR A 83 -13.99 -4.47 1.95
N GLU A 84 -15.07 -4.71 1.21
CA GLU A 84 -15.86 -5.96 1.34
C GLU A 84 -14.99 -7.20 1.12
N ARG A 85 -14.07 -7.16 0.19
CA ARG A 85 -13.12 -8.23 -0.08
C ARG A 85 -12.17 -8.46 1.10
N ALA A 86 -11.57 -7.39 1.62
CA ALA A 86 -10.67 -7.47 2.77
C ALA A 86 -11.38 -8.00 4.02
N ARG A 87 -12.68 -7.66 4.21
CA ARG A 87 -13.51 -8.21 5.31
C ARG A 87 -13.64 -9.72 5.24
N GLY A 88 -13.82 -10.28 4.03
CA GLY A 88 -13.94 -11.73 3.83
C GLY A 88 -12.66 -12.52 4.14
N LEU A 89 -11.52 -11.85 4.18
CA LEU A 89 -10.20 -12.46 4.44
C LEU A 89 -9.72 -12.26 5.88
N LEU A 90 -10.38 -11.39 6.63
CA LEU A 90 -10.05 -11.09 8.03
C LEU A 90 -10.99 -11.84 8.98
N ASP A 91 -10.47 -12.21 10.16
CA ASP A 91 -11.27 -12.88 11.18
C ASP A 91 -12.33 -11.94 11.76
N ASN A 92 -13.54 -12.06 11.22
CA ASN A 92 -14.77 -11.45 11.71
C ASN A 92 -14.64 -9.96 12.18
N PRO A 93 -14.34 -9.02 11.26
CA PRO A 93 -14.25 -7.61 11.64
C PRO A 93 -15.59 -7.08 12.14
N PRO A 94 -15.62 -6.23 13.18
CA PRO A 94 -16.85 -5.70 13.76
C PRO A 94 -17.73 -5.01 12.71
N PRO A 95 -19.06 -5.13 12.80
CA PRO A 95 -19.97 -4.39 11.93
C PRO A 95 -19.71 -2.88 12.01
N GLY A 96 -19.74 -2.21 10.86
CA GLY A 96 -19.51 -0.78 10.76
C GLY A 96 -18.05 -0.34 10.81
N SER A 97 -17.09 -1.27 10.97
CA SER A 97 -15.67 -0.93 10.87
C SER A 97 -15.31 -0.52 9.44
N HIS A 98 -14.49 0.51 9.29
CA HIS A 98 -14.03 1.08 8.03
C HIS A 98 -12.52 0.95 7.85
N LEU A 99 -11.79 1.04 8.94
CA LEU A 99 -10.34 0.85 8.98
C LEU A 99 -9.96 -0.20 10.02
N LEU A 100 -8.91 -0.95 9.70
CA LEU A 100 -8.17 -1.80 10.63
C LEU A 100 -6.79 -1.18 10.86
N VAL A 101 -6.44 -0.95 12.11
CA VAL A 101 -5.07 -0.67 12.53
C VAL A 101 -4.46 -1.95 13.07
N GLN A 102 -3.35 -2.38 12.48
CA GLN A 102 -2.51 -3.45 13.02
C GLN A 102 -1.29 -2.81 13.67
N SER A 103 -1.04 -3.15 14.91
CA SER A 103 0.12 -2.67 15.65
C SER A 103 0.90 -3.84 16.24
N LEU A 104 2.20 -3.83 15.99
CA LEU A 104 3.16 -4.63 16.74
C LEU A 104 4.08 -3.65 17.45
N SER A 105 4.10 -3.66 18.77
CA SER A 105 4.93 -2.77 19.56
C SER A 105 5.53 -3.54 20.73
N GLN A 106 6.84 -3.55 20.81
CA GLN A 106 7.57 -4.28 21.86
C GLN A 106 7.15 -5.76 21.98
N GLY A 107 6.94 -6.42 20.84
CA GLY A 107 6.51 -7.81 20.76
C GLY A 107 5.04 -8.07 21.08
N ARG A 108 4.22 -7.01 21.27
CA ARG A 108 2.78 -7.14 21.52
C ARG A 108 1.99 -6.75 20.29
N GLY A 109 1.25 -7.72 19.75
CA GLY A 109 0.33 -7.52 18.63
C GLY A 109 -1.04 -7.04 19.10
N GLU A 110 -1.61 -6.06 18.40
CA GLU A 110 -2.96 -5.56 18.63
C GLU A 110 -3.62 -5.17 17.30
N PHE A 111 -4.91 -5.49 17.16
CA PHE A 111 -5.76 -5.04 16.08
C PHE A 111 -6.83 -4.10 16.63
N LEU A 112 -6.97 -2.93 16.00
CA LEU A 112 -7.94 -1.91 16.39
C LEU A 112 -8.83 -1.61 15.18
N TYR A 113 -10.13 -1.70 15.39
CA TYR A 113 -11.12 -1.45 14.35
C TYR A 113 -11.78 -0.10 14.56
N PHE A 114 -11.83 0.70 13.49
CA PHE A 114 -12.38 2.05 13.51
C PHE A 114 -13.54 2.20 12.53
N ASP A 115 -14.55 2.98 12.90
CA ASP A 115 -15.62 3.39 11.99
C ASP A 115 -15.16 4.49 11.03
N GLN A 116 -16.05 4.92 10.12
CA GLN A 116 -15.79 5.98 9.15
C GLN A 116 -15.45 7.34 9.80
N ARG A 117 -15.85 7.57 11.06
CA ARG A 117 -15.56 8.78 11.82
C ARG A 117 -14.31 8.62 12.70
N LEU A 118 -13.52 7.60 12.48
CA LEU A 118 -12.33 7.25 13.24
C LEU A 118 -12.62 7.03 14.75
N ARG A 119 -13.82 6.57 15.10
CA ARG A 119 -14.12 6.15 16.47
C ARG A 119 -13.74 4.68 16.60
N LEU A 120 -13.04 4.36 17.68
CA LEU A 120 -12.65 2.98 17.99
C LEU A 120 -13.90 2.15 18.31
N LEU A 121 -14.11 1.08 17.56
CA LEU A 121 -15.20 0.12 17.76
C LEU A 121 -14.75 -1.08 18.59
N GLU A 122 -13.56 -1.60 18.30
CA GLU A 122 -13.02 -2.78 18.99
C GLU A 122 -11.50 -2.70 19.05
N ARG A 123 -10.94 -3.23 20.15
CA ARG A 123 -9.52 -3.49 20.34
C ARG A 123 -9.32 -4.96 20.66
N ARG A 124 -8.55 -5.66 19.84
CA ARG A 124 -8.34 -7.09 19.93
C ARG A 124 -6.85 -7.36 20.13
N PRO A 125 -6.45 -7.91 21.30
CA PRO A 125 -5.09 -8.40 21.49
C PRO A 125 -4.80 -9.56 20.51
N MET A 126 -3.62 -9.55 19.92
CA MET A 126 -3.15 -10.58 18.97
C MET A 126 -1.82 -11.15 19.47
N PRO A 127 -1.84 -12.00 20.49
CA PRO A 127 -0.61 -12.49 21.14
C PRO A 127 0.26 -13.32 20.18
N ASP A 128 -0.36 -14.01 19.23
CA ASP A 128 0.32 -14.87 18.26
C ASP A 128 0.67 -14.15 16.95
N TYR A 129 0.50 -12.82 16.89
CA TYR A 129 0.81 -12.04 15.70
C TYR A 129 2.33 -11.93 15.53
N GLN A 130 2.86 -12.83 14.69
CA GLN A 130 4.28 -12.87 14.36
C GLN A 130 4.51 -12.17 13.02
N PHE A 131 5.05 -10.98 13.09
CA PHE A 131 5.41 -10.19 11.92
C PHE A 131 6.67 -9.38 12.21
N ASP A 132 7.69 -9.49 11.36
CA ASP A 132 8.84 -8.60 11.41
C ASP A 132 8.90 -7.82 10.08
N PRO A 133 8.72 -6.48 10.11
CA PRO A 133 8.79 -5.68 8.90
C PRO A 133 10.16 -5.74 8.24
N ARG A 134 11.23 -5.96 9.01
CA ARG A 134 12.62 -5.97 8.53
C ARG A 134 12.93 -7.17 7.63
N ASP A 135 12.14 -8.25 7.73
CA ASP A 135 12.27 -9.44 6.88
C ASP A 135 11.58 -9.28 5.52
N ARG A 136 10.77 -8.23 5.35
CA ARG A 136 9.96 -8.02 4.14
C ARG A 136 10.78 -7.40 3.01
N GLY A 137 10.48 -7.80 1.77
CA GLY A 137 11.16 -7.29 0.57
C GLY A 137 11.08 -5.77 0.47
N TRP A 138 9.88 -5.19 0.59
CA TRP A 138 9.69 -3.74 0.54
C TRP A 138 10.54 -2.96 1.55
N TYR A 139 10.75 -3.53 2.76
CA TYR A 139 11.58 -2.91 3.79
C TYR A 139 13.05 -2.92 3.38
N LYS A 140 13.56 -4.10 2.99
CA LYS A 140 14.95 -4.29 2.58
C LYS A 140 15.28 -3.42 1.37
N GLU A 141 14.43 -3.43 0.34
CA GLU A 141 14.63 -2.64 -0.87
C GLU A 141 14.63 -1.14 -0.60
N ALA A 142 13.72 -0.63 0.25
CA ALA A 142 13.68 0.79 0.60
C ALA A 142 14.85 1.23 1.48
N ARG A 143 15.36 0.37 2.36
CA ARG A 143 16.56 0.65 3.20
C ARG A 143 17.84 0.81 2.39
N TRP A 144 17.96 0.07 1.29
CA TRP A 144 19.13 0.10 0.41
C TRP A 144 18.93 0.96 -0.83
N GLY A 145 17.69 1.36 -1.10
CA GLY A 145 17.32 2.16 -2.26
C GLY A 145 17.59 3.65 -2.09
N THR A 146 17.59 4.36 -3.21
CA THR A 146 17.63 5.82 -3.23
C THR A 146 16.25 6.37 -3.54
N GLY A 147 15.56 6.92 -2.53
CA GLY A 147 14.24 7.52 -2.69
C GLY A 147 13.08 6.49 -2.61
N ILE A 148 11.98 6.79 -3.29
CA ILE A 148 10.79 5.93 -3.27
C ILE A 148 10.97 4.78 -4.27
N ILE A 149 10.99 3.55 -3.75
CA ILE A 149 11.01 2.32 -4.55
C ILE A 149 9.59 1.84 -4.86
N VAL A 150 9.45 0.98 -5.86
CA VAL A 150 8.23 0.25 -6.17
C VAL A 150 8.62 -1.21 -6.30
N THR A 151 8.00 -2.08 -5.51
CA THR A 151 8.28 -3.52 -5.55
C THR A 151 7.72 -4.18 -6.81
N HIS A 152 8.24 -5.34 -7.16
CA HIS A 152 7.50 -6.27 -8.00
C HIS A 152 6.16 -6.66 -7.34
N PRO A 153 5.17 -7.09 -8.11
CA PRO A 153 3.91 -7.59 -7.54
C PRO A 153 4.13 -8.80 -6.63
N TYR A 154 3.41 -8.82 -5.52
CA TYR A 154 3.43 -9.93 -4.56
C TYR A 154 2.09 -10.02 -3.80
N LEU A 155 1.88 -11.11 -3.06
CA LEU A 155 0.70 -11.25 -2.22
C LEU A 155 0.91 -10.51 -0.89
N PHE A 156 0.02 -9.57 -0.57
CA PHE A 156 0.06 -8.86 0.70
C PHE A 156 -0.14 -9.80 1.88
N PHE A 157 0.63 -9.60 2.93
CA PHE A 157 0.64 -10.51 4.09
C PHE A 157 -0.74 -10.61 4.77
N THR A 158 -1.42 -9.49 4.93
CA THR A 158 -2.71 -9.42 5.66
C THR A 158 -3.87 -9.97 4.83
N THR A 159 -3.98 -9.62 3.55
CA THR A 159 -5.16 -9.88 2.73
C THR A 159 -4.93 -10.94 1.66
N GLN A 160 -3.70 -11.40 1.46
CA GLN A 160 -3.33 -12.31 0.36
C GLN A 160 -3.79 -11.83 -1.02
N GLU A 161 -4.02 -10.52 -1.15
CA GLU A 161 -4.34 -9.87 -2.42
C GLU A 161 -3.07 -9.54 -3.18
N PRO A 162 -3.06 -9.70 -4.51
CA PRO A 162 -1.91 -9.30 -5.32
C PRO A 162 -1.82 -7.77 -5.40
N GLY A 163 -0.62 -7.25 -5.28
CA GLY A 163 -0.39 -5.81 -5.38
C GLY A 163 1.08 -5.47 -5.35
N MET A 164 1.35 -4.17 -5.37
CA MET A 164 2.69 -3.59 -5.30
C MET A 164 2.77 -2.65 -4.10
N THR A 165 3.95 -2.52 -3.54
CA THR A 165 4.24 -1.53 -2.50
C THR A 165 5.12 -0.42 -3.05
N LEU A 166 4.70 0.82 -2.81
CA LEU A 166 5.60 1.95 -2.87
C LEU A 166 6.18 2.15 -1.47
N ALA A 167 7.50 2.20 -1.33
CA ALA A 167 8.12 2.35 -0.03
C ALA A 167 9.29 3.33 -0.04
N VAL A 168 9.57 3.94 1.11
CA VAL A 168 10.65 4.89 1.29
C VAL A 168 11.21 4.84 2.70
N GLU A 169 12.51 4.91 2.85
CA GLU A 169 13.16 5.12 4.13
C GLU A 169 12.87 6.53 4.66
N SER A 170 12.54 6.66 5.95
CA SER A 170 12.39 7.97 6.60
C SER A 170 13.71 8.73 6.66
N ASP A 171 13.65 10.06 6.69
CA ASP A 171 14.85 10.92 6.68
C ASP A 171 15.73 10.70 7.93
N ASP A 172 15.12 10.34 9.06
CA ASP A 172 15.81 9.98 10.31
C ASP A 172 16.29 8.52 10.35
N ARG A 173 16.00 7.73 9.30
CA ARG A 173 16.38 6.33 9.12
C ARG A 173 15.80 5.36 10.15
N ARG A 174 14.80 5.76 10.94
CA ARG A 174 14.19 4.94 11.99
C ARG A 174 13.09 4.01 11.50
N ALA A 175 12.53 4.30 10.33
CA ALA A 175 11.47 3.50 9.76
C ALA A 175 11.52 3.47 8.23
N VAL A 176 10.87 2.48 7.66
CA VAL A 176 10.45 2.46 6.26
C VAL A 176 8.94 2.63 6.22
N ILE A 177 8.47 3.59 5.43
CA ILE A 177 7.06 3.87 5.22
C ILE A 177 6.65 3.24 3.91
N GLY A 178 5.60 2.43 3.92
CA GLY A 178 5.05 1.74 2.75
C GLY A 178 3.60 2.08 2.51
N LEU A 179 3.21 2.02 1.24
CA LEU A 179 1.84 2.18 0.76
C LEU A 179 1.54 1.06 -0.23
N ASP A 180 0.56 0.23 0.09
CA ASP A 180 0.12 -0.87 -0.75
C ASP A 180 -0.94 -0.40 -1.75
N ALA A 181 -0.69 -0.71 -3.01
CA ALA A 181 -1.61 -0.47 -4.11
C ALA A 181 -1.97 -1.80 -4.80
N GLY A 182 -3.26 -2.11 -4.84
CA GLY A 182 -3.78 -3.30 -5.51
C GLY A 182 -3.63 -3.21 -7.04
N VAL A 183 -3.51 -4.36 -7.69
CA VAL A 183 -3.44 -4.44 -9.17
C VAL A 183 -4.75 -4.03 -9.85
N GLU A 184 -5.88 -4.02 -9.15
CA GLU A 184 -7.16 -3.58 -9.70
C GLU A 184 -7.13 -2.14 -10.23
N GLY A 185 -6.31 -1.28 -9.63
CA GLY A 185 -6.08 0.08 -10.11
C GLY A 185 -5.39 0.13 -11.48
N LEU A 186 -4.52 -0.83 -11.79
CA LEU A 186 -3.90 -0.97 -13.11
C LEU A 186 -4.92 -1.46 -14.15
N SER A 187 -5.75 -2.43 -13.80
CA SER A 187 -6.82 -2.93 -14.68
C SER A 187 -7.81 -1.82 -15.05
N SER A 188 -8.20 -0.97 -14.11
CA SER A 188 -9.06 0.19 -14.37
C SER A 188 -8.40 1.18 -15.34
N LEU A 189 -7.10 1.48 -15.14
CA LEU A 189 -6.35 2.37 -16.04
C LEU A 189 -6.24 1.82 -17.45
N ILE A 190 -6.04 0.50 -17.60
CA ILE A 190 -5.99 -0.17 -18.90
C ILE A 190 -7.35 -0.10 -19.58
N GLY A 191 -8.44 -0.30 -18.83
CA GLY A 191 -9.82 -0.25 -19.35
C GLY A 191 -10.25 1.13 -19.86
N GLU A 192 -9.61 2.21 -19.39
CA GLU A 192 -9.86 3.59 -19.85
C GLU A 192 -9.08 3.98 -21.12
N LEU A 193 -8.13 3.15 -21.55
CA LEU A 193 -7.37 3.44 -22.76
C LEU A 193 -8.23 3.22 -24.01
N PRO A 194 -8.21 4.14 -25.00
CA PRO A 194 -8.95 4.01 -26.25
C PRO A 194 -8.28 2.97 -27.17
N LEU A 195 -8.52 1.70 -26.89
CA LEU A 195 -7.97 0.60 -27.70
C LEU A 195 -8.82 0.38 -28.96
N PRO A 196 -8.22 -0.04 -30.08
CA PRO A 196 -8.96 -0.45 -31.28
C PRO A 196 -9.94 -1.57 -30.98
N SER A 197 -11.05 -1.63 -31.71
CA SER A 197 -12.04 -2.72 -31.61
C SER A 197 -11.35 -4.09 -31.74
N HIS A 198 -11.69 -5.02 -30.86
CA HIS A 198 -11.12 -6.37 -30.80
C HIS A 198 -9.65 -6.46 -30.36
N SER A 199 -9.08 -5.40 -29.77
CA SER A 199 -7.76 -5.44 -29.14
C SER A 199 -7.86 -5.93 -27.70
N GLN A 200 -6.83 -6.66 -27.26
CA GLN A 200 -6.59 -7.00 -25.87
C GLN A 200 -5.25 -6.41 -25.45
N LEU A 201 -5.20 -5.76 -24.30
CA LEU A 201 -3.98 -5.31 -23.68
C LEU A 201 -3.74 -6.14 -22.42
N VAL A 202 -2.57 -6.74 -22.34
CA VAL A 202 -2.18 -7.57 -21.20
C VAL A 202 -0.87 -7.00 -20.67
N LEU A 203 -0.82 -6.77 -19.37
CA LEU A 203 0.36 -6.22 -18.70
C LEU A 203 1.06 -7.32 -17.92
N PHE A 204 2.35 -7.50 -18.20
CA PHE A 204 3.24 -8.38 -17.45
C PHE A 204 4.38 -7.58 -16.83
N ASP A 205 4.93 -8.07 -15.72
CA ASP A 205 6.22 -7.60 -15.24
C ASP A 205 7.39 -8.21 -16.03
N GLU A 206 8.61 -7.80 -15.73
CA GLU A 206 9.82 -8.31 -16.37
C GLU A 206 10.11 -9.79 -16.06
N THR A 207 9.44 -10.39 -15.08
CA THR A 207 9.50 -11.83 -14.76
C THR A 207 8.44 -12.65 -15.51
N GLY A 208 7.54 -11.99 -16.25
CA GLY A 208 6.42 -12.61 -16.97
C GLY A 208 5.18 -12.81 -16.08
N THR A 209 5.11 -12.20 -14.90
CA THR A 209 3.94 -12.27 -14.03
C THR A 209 2.86 -11.33 -14.57
N LEU A 210 1.65 -11.87 -14.78
CA LEU A 210 0.49 -11.10 -15.22
C LEU A 210 0.09 -10.06 -14.17
N LEU A 211 -0.05 -8.80 -14.57
CA LEU A 211 -0.42 -7.67 -13.70
C LEU A 211 -1.86 -7.19 -13.94
N ALA A 212 -2.32 -7.22 -15.18
CA ALA A 212 -3.65 -6.81 -15.58
C ALA A 212 -4.00 -7.30 -17.00
#